data_f418a0983543bb6ec11c573ec327d5c7
#
_entry.id   f418a0983543bb6ec11c573ec327d5c7
#
_cell.length_a   1.000
_cell.length_b   1.000
_cell.length_c   1.000
_cell.angle_alpha   90.00
_cell.angle_beta   90.00
_cell.angle_gamma   90.00
#
_symmetry.space_group_name_H-M   'P 1'
#
loop_
_entity.id
_entity.type
_entity.pdbx_description
1 polymer ?
#
loop_
_entity_poly.entity_id
_entity_poly.type
_entity_poly.pdbx_seq_one_letter_code
_entity_poly.pdbx_strand_id
1 'polypeptide(L)'
;NNIDNKPMKCLHIITPVKDSIDSTLETVKAIMESDILVPFTYTVYNDFSTEENTHRLEEAARQWNFRLVNLSDLTDHPSPNYLLVLQTAQKEAIEADAGLLIVESDVIVKKNTLQSLYNGALQQKQCGIAAAVTTDEKGVINYPYLHAKGHENQVYPEKKHCSFCCSLLTPGLLKAFDFQTFDPSENWYDVTISHESLKRG
;
A
#
# COMPACT_ATOMS: atom_id res chain seq x y z
N ASN A 1 20.44 9.15 6.09
CA ASN A 1 20.08 8.08 7.00
C ASN A 1 19.78 6.81 6.22
N ASN A 2 20.45 5.72 6.55
CA ASN A 2 20.25 4.44 5.89
C ASN A 2 19.03 3.72 6.45
N ILE A 3 18.46 2.81 5.66
CA ILE A 3 17.39 1.94 6.10
C ILE A 3 17.96 0.97 7.14
N ASP A 4 17.33 0.95 8.32
CA ASP A 4 17.72 0.07 9.43
C ASP A 4 16.69 -1.07 9.52
N ASN A 5 17.20 -2.32 9.49
CA ASN A 5 16.37 -3.52 9.60
C ASN A 5 15.87 -3.70 11.04
N LYS A 6 14.88 -2.91 11.44
CA LYS A 6 14.14 -3.15 12.68
C LYS A 6 13.04 -4.19 12.45
N PRO A 7 12.71 -5.00 13.47
CA PRO A 7 11.64 -5.98 13.31
C PRO A 7 10.33 -5.29 12.95
N MET A 8 9.67 -5.81 11.93
CA MET A 8 8.33 -5.40 11.51
C MET A 8 7.34 -6.24 12.33
N LYS A 9 6.67 -5.63 13.30
CA LYS A 9 5.82 -6.36 14.27
C LYS A 9 4.45 -6.70 13.70
N CYS A 10 3.96 -5.88 12.77
CA CYS A 10 2.64 -6.01 12.19
C CYS A 10 2.58 -5.28 10.85
N LEU A 11 1.43 -5.40 10.18
CA LEU A 11 1.14 -4.69 8.94
C LEU A 11 0.04 -3.66 9.16
N HIS A 12 0.21 -2.49 8.58
CA HIS A 12 -0.84 -1.50 8.40
C HIS A 12 -1.21 -1.48 6.92
N ILE A 13 -2.31 -2.15 6.58
CA ILE A 13 -2.79 -2.26 5.20
C ILE A 13 -3.73 -1.09 4.92
N ILE A 14 -3.56 -0.44 3.77
CA ILE A 14 -4.40 0.68 3.37
C ILE A 14 -4.88 0.54 1.93
N THR A 15 -6.08 1.04 1.66
CA THR A 15 -6.64 1.20 0.32
C THR A 15 -7.25 2.60 0.19
N PRO A 16 -6.65 3.50 -0.61
CA PRO A 16 -7.28 4.77 -0.96
C PRO A 16 -8.39 4.55 -1.99
N VAL A 17 -9.50 5.25 -1.84
CA VAL A 17 -10.69 5.07 -2.70
C VAL A 17 -11.26 6.42 -3.10
N LYS A 18 -11.58 6.55 -4.37
CA LYS A 18 -12.46 7.62 -4.91
C LYS A 18 -13.50 6.97 -5.81
N ASP A 19 -14.73 6.83 -5.29
CA ASP A 19 -15.81 6.12 -5.97
C ASP A 19 -15.43 4.67 -6.33
N SER A 20 -15.54 4.19 -7.54
CA SER A 20 -15.14 2.82 -7.97
C SER A 20 -15.55 1.72 -6.97
N ILE A 21 -16.78 1.80 -6.49
CA ILE A 21 -17.21 1.01 -5.32
C ILE A 21 -17.18 -0.50 -5.56
N ASP A 22 -17.59 -0.96 -6.74
CA ASP A 22 -17.68 -2.39 -7.01
C ASP A 22 -16.29 -3.05 -7.02
N SER A 23 -15.31 -2.44 -7.69
CA SER A 23 -13.92 -2.93 -7.67
C SER A 23 -13.32 -2.83 -6.27
N THR A 24 -13.61 -1.77 -5.54
CA THR A 24 -13.14 -1.59 -4.15
C THR A 24 -13.64 -2.70 -3.24
N LEU A 25 -14.92 -3.09 -3.34
CA LEU A 25 -15.48 -4.15 -2.52
C LEU A 25 -14.86 -5.52 -2.83
N GLU A 26 -14.49 -5.76 -4.09
CA GLU A 26 -13.75 -6.97 -4.46
C GLU A 26 -12.33 -6.96 -3.88
N THR A 27 -11.65 -5.80 -3.90
CA THR A 27 -10.33 -5.63 -3.26
C THR A 27 -10.40 -5.88 -1.76
N VAL A 28 -11.38 -5.28 -1.09
CA VAL A 28 -11.62 -5.48 0.36
C VAL A 28 -11.83 -6.96 0.68
N LYS A 29 -12.69 -7.63 -0.07
CA LYS A 29 -12.95 -9.05 0.11
C LYS A 29 -11.69 -9.89 -0.04
N ALA A 30 -10.90 -9.65 -1.08
CA ALA A 30 -9.67 -10.38 -1.33
C ALA A 30 -8.64 -10.18 -0.19
N ILE A 31 -8.52 -8.98 0.35
CA ILE A 31 -7.64 -8.68 1.48
C ILE A 31 -8.13 -9.39 2.74
N MET A 32 -9.41 -9.27 3.06
CA MET A 32 -9.97 -9.84 4.30
C MET A 32 -10.05 -11.37 4.28
N GLU A 33 -10.08 -11.99 3.10
CA GLU A 33 -10.02 -13.43 2.92
C GLU A 33 -8.58 -13.98 2.75
N SER A 34 -7.57 -13.11 2.78
CA SER A 34 -6.16 -13.50 2.65
C SER A 34 -5.66 -14.26 3.88
N ASP A 35 -4.74 -15.19 3.65
CA ASP A 35 -4.05 -15.94 4.70
C ASP A 35 -2.89 -15.10 5.24
N ILE A 36 -3.17 -14.22 6.19
CA ILE A 36 -2.17 -13.35 6.81
C ILE A 36 -1.93 -13.87 8.24
N LEU A 37 -0.70 -14.28 8.52
CA LEU A 37 -0.29 -14.85 9.81
C LEU A 37 0.23 -13.79 10.78
N VAL A 38 0.71 -12.66 10.25
CA VAL A 38 1.17 -11.54 11.08
C VAL A 38 -0.02 -10.68 11.51
N PRO A 39 -0.01 -10.07 12.70
CA PRO A 39 -1.05 -9.13 13.09
C PRO A 39 -1.15 -7.97 12.09
N PHE A 40 -2.35 -7.56 11.76
CA PHE A 40 -2.56 -6.46 10.83
C PHE A 40 -3.79 -5.62 11.17
N THR A 41 -3.78 -4.39 10.69
CA THR A 41 -4.94 -3.52 10.61
C THR A 41 -5.23 -3.21 9.15
N TYR A 42 -6.50 -2.97 8.82
CA TYR A 42 -6.88 -2.56 7.47
C TYR A 42 -7.71 -1.29 7.51
N THR A 43 -7.26 -0.26 6.80
CA THR A 43 -7.92 1.03 6.70
C THR A 43 -8.22 1.36 5.24
N VAL A 44 -9.46 1.70 4.95
CA VAL A 44 -9.87 2.29 3.67
C VAL A 44 -9.99 3.79 3.86
N TYR A 45 -9.29 4.56 3.03
CA TYR A 45 -9.36 6.03 3.03
C TYR A 45 -10.30 6.47 1.91
N ASN A 46 -11.44 7.02 2.29
CA ASN A 46 -12.45 7.51 1.34
C ASN A 46 -12.15 8.96 0.96
N ASP A 47 -11.71 9.17 -0.27
CA ASP A 47 -11.31 10.47 -0.80
C ASP A 47 -12.47 11.17 -1.52
N PHE A 48 -13.49 11.59 -0.77
CA PHE A 48 -14.65 12.34 -1.29
C PHE A 48 -15.45 11.58 -2.35
N SER A 49 -15.71 10.31 -2.13
CA SER A 49 -16.68 9.56 -2.94
C SER A 49 -18.10 10.16 -2.79
N THR A 50 -18.99 9.82 -3.71
CA THR A 50 -20.39 10.24 -3.60
C THR A 50 -21.01 9.77 -2.29
N GLU A 51 -22.09 10.41 -1.88
CA GLU A 51 -22.82 10.01 -0.66
C GLU A 51 -23.28 8.55 -0.73
N GLU A 52 -23.82 8.12 -1.86
CA GLU A 52 -24.24 6.74 -2.09
C GLU A 52 -23.07 5.77 -1.92
N ASN A 53 -21.93 6.03 -2.58
CA ASN A 53 -20.76 5.17 -2.48
C ASN A 53 -20.15 5.18 -1.07
N THR A 54 -20.17 6.33 -0.41
CA THR A 54 -19.73 6.44 1.00
C THR A 54 -20.58 5.56 1.91
N HIS A 55 -21.91 5.54 1.74
CA HIS A 55 -22.78 4.64 2.51
C HIS A 55 -22.46 3.16 2.26
N ARG A 56 -22.17 2.79 1.02
CA ARG A 56 -21.77 1.41 0.69
C ARG A 56 -20.43 1.04 1.34
N LEU A 57 -19.48 1.96 1.42
CA LEU A 57 -18.22 1.76 2.15
C LEU A 57 -18.46 1.59 3.66
N GLU A 58 -19.35 2.38 4.24
CA GLU A 58 -19.72 2.27 5.66
C GLU A 58 -20.35 0.92 5.98
N GLU A 59 -21.24 0.43 5.12
CA GLU A 59 -21.84 -0.90 5.26
C GLU A 59 -20.78 -2.00 5.16
N ALA A 60 -19.88 -1.91 4.18
CA ALA A 60 -18.78 -2.85 4.01
C ALA A 60 -17.84 -2.85 5.23
N ALA A 61 -17.56 -1.68 5.80
CA ALA A 61 -16.73 -1.57 6.99
C ALA A 61 -17.32 -2.31 8.18
N ARG A 62 -18.63 -2.28 8.33
CA ARG A 62 -19.32 -3.05 9.37
C ARG A 62 -19.30 -4.55 9.08
N GLN A 63 -19.51 -4.94 7.82
CA GLN A 63 -19.53 -6.34 7.40
C GLN A 63 -18.18 -7.02 7.55
N TRP A 64 -17.11 -6.35 7.09
CA TRP A 64 -15.76 -6.91 7.04
C TRP A 64 -14.88 -6.51 8.21
N ASN A 65 -15.35 -5.62 9.07
CA ASN A 65 -14.64 -5.12 10.24
C ASN A 65 -13.29 -4.46 9.90
N PHE A 66 -13.27 -3.63 8.87
CA PHE A 66 -12.13 -2.75 8.59
C PHE A 66 -12.44 -1.32 9.06
N ARG A 67 -11.38 -0.52 9.22
CA ARG A 67 -11.52 0.90 9.57
C ARG A 67 -11.77 1.73 8.30
N LEU A 68 -12.81 2.55 8.32
CA LEU A 68 -13.08 3.53 7.27
C LEU A 68 -12.71 4.93 7.79
N VAL A 69 -11.86 5.62 7.04
CA VAL A 69 -11.52 7.03 7.29
C VAL A 69 -12.04 7.85 6.12
N ASN A 70 -12.99 8.74 6.40
CA ASN A 70 -13.45 9.73 5.42
C ASN A 70 -12.50 10.93 5.44
N LEU A 71 -11.82 11.20 4.33
CA LEU A 71 -10.87 12.31 4.26
C LEU A 71 -11.56 13.68 4.44
N SER A 72 -12.87 13.76 4.21
CA SER A 72 -13.67 14.94 4.51
C SER A 72 -13.67 15.32 6.00
N ASP A 73 -13.34 14.40 6.89
CA ASP A 73 -13.16 14.66 8.31
C ASP A 73 -11.78 15.26 8.64
N LEU A 74 -10.84 15.18 7.71
CA LEU A 74 -9.44 15.62 7.89
C LEU A 74 -9.08 16.86 7.09
N THR A 75 -9.77 17.12 5.99
CA THR A 75 -9.47 18.22 5.09
C THR A 75 -10.69 18.66 4.31
N ASP A 76 -10.72 19.94 3.91
CA ASP A 76 -11.69 20.48 2.96
C ASP A 76 -11.19 20.45 1.51
N HIS A 77 -9.94 20.03 1.28
CA HIS A 77 -9.35 19.97 -0.04
C HIS A 77 -10.02 18.87 -0.86
N PRO A 78 -10.54 19.18 -2.07
CA PRO A 78 -11.16 18.16 -2.91
C PRO A 78 -10.15 17.11 -3.37
N SER A 79 -10.66 15.93 -3.74
CA SER A 79 -9.84 14.88 -4.34
C SER A 79 -9.05 15.41 -5.56
N PRO A 80 -7.77 15.02 -5.76
CA PRO A 80 -7.06 13.93 -5.07
C PRO A 80 -6.33 14.35 -3.79
N ASN A 81 -6.36 13.49 -2.78
CA ASN A 81 -5.66 13.69 -1.51
C ASN A 81 -4.68 12.53 -1.20
N TYR A 82 -4.06 11.97 -2.21
CA TYR A 82 -3.20 10.79 -2.03
C TYR A 82 -2.01 11.06 -1.10
N LEU A 83 -1.40 12.24 -1.19
CA LEU A 83 -0.29 12.60 -0.29
C LEU A 83 -0.75 12.66 1.17
N LEU A 84 -1.93 13.20 1.45
CA LEU A 84 -2.49 13.20 2.80
C LEU A 84 -2.68 11.78 3.34
N VAL A 85 -3.14 10.85 2.49
CA VAL A 85 -3.26 9.44 2.85
C VAL A 85 -1.90 8.86 3.21
N LEU A 86 -0.88 9.07 2.38
CA LEU A 86 0.48 8.57 2.63
C LEU A 86 1.06 9.13 3.93
N GLN A 87 0.91 10.42 4.17
CA GLN A 87 1.41 11.08 5.39
C GLN A 87 0.72 10.57 6.64
N THR A 88 -0.61 10.44 6.59
CA THR A 88 -1.41 9.93 7.71
C THR A 88 -1.06 8.48 8.02
N ALA A 89 -0.98 7.64 6.99
CA ALA A 89 -0.66 6.23 7.13
C ALA A 89 0.78 6.00 7.59
N GLN A 90 1.74 6.79 7.11
CA GLN A 90 3.13 6.74 7.58
C GLN A 90 3.23 6.96 9.08
N LYS A 91 2.59 8.01 9.58
CA LYS A 91 2.60 8.34 11.00
C LYS A 91 2.06 7.18 11.85
N GLU A 92 0.91 6.64 11.48
CA GLU A 92 0.31 5.52 12.21
C GLU A 92 1.19 4.26 12.15
N ALA A 93 1.77 3.95 10.99
CA ALA A 93 2.63 2.79 10.82
C ALA A 93 3.89 2.89 11.69
N ILE A 94 4.53 4.07 11.73
CA ILE A 94 5.71 4.31 12.58
C ILE A 94 5.35 4.11 14.06
N GLU A 95 4.24 4.66 14.51
CA GLU A 95 3.79 4.52 15.91
C GLU A 95 3.55 3.07 16.32
N ALA A 96 3.14 2.23 15.38
CA ALA A 96 2.84 0.81 15.62
C ALA A 96 4.01 -0.14 15.31
N ASP A 97 5.16 0.35 14.90
CA ASP A 97 6.26 -0.46 14.34
C ASP A 97 5.78 -1.38 13.21
N ALA A 98 4.87 -0.88 12.40
CA ALA A 98 4.24 -1.61 11.30
C ALA A 98 4.92 -1.35 9.96
N GLY A 99 4.88 -2.33 9.08
CA GLY A 99 5.05 -2.09 7.65
C GLY A 99 3.78 -1.48 7.07
N LEU A 100 3.93 -0.52 6.18
CA LEU A 100 2.81 0.10 5.48
C LEU A 100 2.58 -0.64 4.15
N LEU A 101 1.47 -1.33 4.02
CA LEU A 101 1.12 -2.10 2.84
C LEU A 101 0.00 -1.40 2.08
N ILE A 102 0.34 -0.85 0.92
CA ILE A 102 -0.59 -0.11 0.07
C ILE A 102 -1.17 -1.06 -0.97
N VAL A 103 -2.49 -1.16 -1.03
CA VAL A 103 -3.22 -1.95 -2.04
C VAL A 103 -4.24 -1.02 -2.69
N GLU A 104 -4.10 -0.79 -3.99
CA GLU A 104 -5.05 0.05 -4.74
C GLU A 104 -6.43 -0.59 -4.84
N SER A 105 -7.46 0.24 -5.05
CA SER A 105 -8.87 -0.15 -5.00
C SER A 105 -9.37 -1.04 -6.13
N ASP A 106 -8.53 -1.32 -7.11
CA ASP A 106 -8.82 -2.21 -8.26
C ASP A 106 -7.92 -3.45 -8.29
N VAL A 107 -7.13 -3.65 -7.25
CA VAL A 107 -6.21 -4.80 -7.15
C VAL A 107 -6.87 -5.94 -6.38
N ILE A 108 -6.89 -7.12 -6.98
CA ILE A 108 -7.34 -8.36 -6.33
C ILE A 108 -6.13 -9.20 -5.98
N VAL A 109 -5.80 -9.27 -4.70
CA VAL A 109 -4.67 -10.06 -4.22
C VAL A 109 -5.04 -11.52 -4.16
N LYS A 110 -4.04 -12.39 -4.39
CA LYS A 110 -4.18 -13.82 -4.10
C LYS A 110 -4.10 -14.05 -2.59
N LYS A 111 -4.57 -15.20 -2.13
CA LYS A 111 -4.60 -15.52 -0.69
C LYS A 111 -3.24 -15.42 0.01
N ASN A 112 -2.16 -15.70 -0.69
CA ASN A 112 -0.81 -15.70 -0.13
C ASN A 112 0.01 -14.44 -0.43
N THR A 113 -0.50 -13.51 -1.22
CA THR A 113 0.27 -12.35 -1.70
C THR A 113 0.79 -11.49 -0.55
N LEU A 114 -0.07 -11.10 0.37
CA LEU A 114 0.29 -10.16 1.44
C LEU A 114 1.28 -10.78 2.43
N GLN A 115 1.07 -12.05 2.81
CA GLN A 115 2.01 -12.76 3.67
C GLN A 115 3.36 -12.96 2.98
N SER A 116 3.36 -13.23 1.67
CA SER A 116 4.60 -13.38 0.89
C SER A 116 5.40 -12.08 0.81
N LEU A 117 4.74 -10.94 0.70
CA LEU A 117 5.42 -9.63 0.74
C LEU A 117 6.07 -9.40 2.10
N TYR A 118 5.37 -9.70 3.18
CA TYR A 118 5.91 -9.62 4.54
C TYR A 118 7.15 -10.51 4.71
N ASN A 119 7.04 -11.78 4.33
CA ASN A 119 8.14 -12.73 4.43
C ASN A 119 9.35 -12.30 3.58
N GLY A 120 9.11 -11.84 2.36
CA GLY A 120 10.15 -11.38 1.46
C GLY A 120 10.89 -10.16 1.99
N ALA A 121 10.16 -9.21 2.59
CA ALA A 121 10.76 -8.03 3.22
C ALA A 121 11.65 -8.39 4.41
N LEU A 122 11.27 -9.39 5.20
CA LEU A 122 12.07 -9.86 6.34
C LEU A 122 13.35 -10.59 5.91
N GLN A 123 13.33 -11.28 4.78
CA GLN A 123 14.46 -12.08 4.30
C GLN A 123 15.57 -11.22 3.67
N GLN A 124 15.24 -10.03 3.20
CA GLN A 124 16.19 -9.15 2.55
C GLN A 124 16.76 -8.12 3.51
N LYS A 125 18.07 -8.08 3.63
CA LYS A 125 18.73 -7.02 4.40
C LYS A 125 18.47 -5.66 3.74
N GLN A 126 18.17 -4.66 4.54
CA GLN A 126 17.94 -3.29 4.08
C GLN A 126 16.80 -3.15 3.05
N CYS A 127 15.81 -4.04 3.10
CA CYS A 127 14.64 -3.91 2.26
C CYS A 127 13.86 -2.65 2.63
N GLY A 128 13.67 -1.74 1.67
CA GLY A 128 12.81 -0.58 1.82
C GLY A 128 11.39 -0.87 1.32
N ILE A 129 11.29 -1.49 0.15
CA ILE A 129 10.00 -1.78 -0.50
C ILE A 129 10.00 -3.21 -1.01
N ALA A 130 8.93 -3.94 -0.70
CA ALA A 130 8.60 -5.21 -1.33
C ALA A 130 7.31 -5.05 -2.13
N ALA A 131 7.36 -5.26 -3.42
CA ALA A 131 6.21 -5.06 -4.30
C ALA A 131 5.79 -6.35 -4.99
N ALA A 132 4.47 -6.54 -5.11
CA ALA A 132 3.92 -7.61 -5.94
C ALA A 132 3.89 -7.16 -7.41
N VAL A 133 4.27 -8.06 -8.30
CA VAL A 133 4.08 -7.86 -9.74
C VAL A 133 2.60 -7.99 -10.04
N THR A 134 2.01 -6.98 -10.67
CA THR A 134 0.60 -6.96 -11.02
C THR A 134 0.39 -7.38 -12.47
N THR A 135 -0.72 -8.05 -12.73
CA THR A 135 -1.13 -8.50 -14.07
C THR A 135 -2.54 -8.00 -14.37
N ASP A 136 -2.92 -8.04 -15.66
CA ASP A 136 -4.31 -7.90 -16.06
C ASP A 136 -5.09 -9.23 -15.82
N GLU A 137 -6.37 -9.24 -16.17
CA GLU A 137 -7.24 -10.41 -16.02
C GLU A 137 -6.74 -11.64 -16.78
N LYS A 138 -5.94 -11.45 -17.83
CA LYS A 138 -5.36 -12.52 -18.66
C LYS A 138 -3.99 -12.99 -18.20
N GLY A 139 -3.47 -12.40 -17.10
CA GLY A 139 -2.14 -12.71 -16.58
C GLY A 139 -1.01 -11.97 -17.27
N VAL A 140 -1.29 -10.97 -18.10
CA VAL A 140 -0.27 -10.14 -18.74
C VAL A 140 0.28 -9.14 -17.72
N ILE A 141 1.61 -9.11 -17.59
CA ILE A 141 2.32 -8.27 -16.61
C ILE A 141 2.13 -6.78 -16.93
N ASN A 142 1.74 -6.00 -15.93
CA ASN A 142 1.52 -4.56 -16.03
C ASN A 142 2.84 -3.77 -15.93
N TYR A 143 2.85 -2.59 -16.56
CA TYR A 143 3.88 -1.59 -16.29
C TYR A 143 3.85 -1.21 -14.78
N PRO A 144 4.98 -1.01 -14.09
CA PRO A 144 6.35 -0.97 -14.64
C PRO A 144 7.08 -2.33 -14.67
N TYR A 145 6.41 -3.42 -14.42
CA TYR A 145 7.02 -4.74 -14.19
C TYR A 145 7.18 -5.59 -15.46
N LEU A 146 7.16 -5.00 -16.63
CA LEU A 146 7.27 -5.74 -17.90
C LEU A 146 8.53 -6.61 -17.98
N HIS A 147 9.62 -6.18 -17.33
CA HIS A 147 10.88 -6.93 -17.25
C HIS A 147 10.81 -8.13 -16.30
N ALA A 148 9.74 -8.28 -15.54
CA ALA A 148 9.52 -9.45 -14.68
C ALA A 148 9.10 -10.70 -15.46
N LYS A 149 8.82 -10.57 -16.74
CA LYS A 149 8.49 -11.71 -17.61
C LYS A 149 9.63 -12.73 -17.57
N GLY A 150 9.29 -13.99 -17.26
CA GLY A 150 10.28 -15.04 -17.06
C GLY A 150 10.80 -15.19 -15.63
N HIS A 151 10.37 -14.32 -14.71
CA HIS A 151 10.73 -14.37 -13.29
C HIS A 151 9.53 -14.74 -12.40
N GLU A 152 8.59 -15.49 -12.91
CA GLU A 152 7.39 -15.93 -12.20
C GLU A 152 7.78 -16.72 -10.94
N ASN A 153 7.10 -16.42 -9.83
CA ASN A 153 7.36 -17.03 -8.51
C ASN A 153 8.77 -16.78 -7.95
N GLN A 154 9.45 -15.75 -8.42
CA GLN A 154 10.79 -15.39 -7.96
C GLN A 154 10.79 -14.01 -7.28
N VAL A 155 11.69 -13.86 -6.31
CA VAL A 155 12.02 -12.56 -5.71
C VAL A 155 13.30 -12.06 -6.37
N TYR A 156 13.27 -10.82 -6.86
CA TYR A 156 14.45 -10.19 -7.47
C TYR A 156 14.55 -8.72 -7.07
N PRO A 157 15.76 -8.15 -7.02
CA PRO A 157 15.94 -6.74 -6.70
C PRO A 157 15.46 -5.84 -7.84
N GLU A 158 14.65 -4.83 -7.52
CA GLU A 158 14.21 -3.83 -8.47
C GLU A 158 15.19 -2.66 -8.51
N LYS A 159 15.60 -2.27 -9.71
CA LYS A 159 16.60 -1.20 -9.93
C LYS A 159 15.99 0.13 -10.37
N LYS A 160 14.72 0.15 -10.76
CA LYS A 160 14.02 1.36 -11.23
C LYS A 160 13.08 1.89 -10.15
N HIS A 161 11.82 1.54 -10.21
CA HIS A 161 10.85 1.92 -9.19
C HIS A 161 9.78 0.83 -9.03
N CYS A 162 9.15 0.79 -7.86
CA CYS A 162 7.99 -0.02 -7.58
C CYS A 162 6.72 0.81 -7.74
N SER A 163 5.69 0.23 -8.34
CA SER A 163 4.36 0.81 -8.33
C SER A 163 3.67 0.54 -7.00
N PHE A 164 2.87 1.49 -6.51
CA PHE A 164 2.10 1.33 -5.27
C PHE A 164 0.78 0.58 -5.47
N CYS A 165 0.60 -0.15 -6.57
CA CYS A 165 -0.57 -1.00 -6.77
C CYS A 165 -0.74 -2.02 -5.64
N CYS A 166 0.35 -2.68 -5.26
CA CYS A 166 0.41 -3.59 -4.10
C CYS A 166 1.85 -3.62 -3.60
N SER A 167 2.17 -2.78 -2.62
CA SER A 167 3.55 -2.58 -2.17
C SER A 167 3.63 -2.41 -0.67
N LEU A 168 4.62 -3.07 -0.07
CA LEU A 168 4.95 -2.99 1.35
C LEU A 168 6.16 -2.09 1.54
N LEU A 169 5.98 -1.00 2.30
CA LEU A 169 7.04 -0.11 2.75
C LEU A 169 7.44 -0.53 4.17
N THR A 170 8.72 -0.83 4.35
CA THR A 170 9.21 -1.35 5.64
C THR A 170 9.31 -0.25 6.69
N PRO A 171 9.28 -0.60 7.99
CA PRO A 171 9.51 0.38 9.06
C PRO A 171 10.83 1.15 8.91
N GLY A 172 11.88 0.49 8.41
CA GLY A 172 13.16 1.13 8.18
C GLY A 172 13.09 2.28 7.18
N LEU A 173 12.41 2.06 6.05
CA LEU A 173 12.18 3.12 5.06
C LEU A 173 11.29 4.23 5.64
N LEU A 174 10.20 3.88 6.27
CA LEU A 174 9.25 4.84 6.84
C LEU A 174 9.91 5.79 7.85
N LYS A 175 10.84 5.28 8.65
CA LYS A 175 11.59 6.07 9.64
C LYS A 175 12.73 6.88 9.00
N ALA A 176 13.25 6.44 7.86
CA ALA A 176 14.35 7.12 7.16
C ALA A 176 13.93 8.26 6.26
N PHE A 177 12.70 8.23 5.74
CA PHE A 177 12.20 9.21 4.79
C PHE A 177 10.82 9.73 5.19
N ASP A 178 10.75 11.00 5.62
CA ASP A 178 9.52 11.65 6.07
C ASP A 178 8.69 12.17 4.88
N PHE A 179 7.48 11.66 4.73
CA PHE A 179 6.55 12.05 3.66
C PHE A 179 6.02 13.49 3.81
N GLN A 180 6.24 14.15 4.95
CA GLN A 180 5.93 15.58 5.11
C GLN A 180 6.89 16.46 4.28
N THR A 181 8.03 15.92 3.84
CA THR A 181 9.02 16.66 3.06
C THR A 181 8.74 16.67 1.56
N PHE A 182 7.68 16.00 1.09
CA PHE A 182 7.30 16.05 -0.32
C PHE A 182 6.91 17.45 -0.75
N ASP A 183 7.34 17.80 -1.98
CA ASP A 183 6.82 18.99 -2.66
C ASP A 183 5.35 18.75 -3.01
N PRO A 184 4.42 19.63 -2.59
CA PRO A 184 2.99 19.48 -2.92
C PRO A 184 2.66 19.46 -4.41
N SER A 185 3.55 19.96 -5.27
CA SER A 185 3.39 19.93 -6.72
C SER A 185 3.78 18.59 -7.35
N GLU A 186 4.39 17.70 -6.59
CA GLU A 186 4.85 16.41 -7.09
C GLU A 186 3.70 15.41 -7.18
N ASN A 187 3.63 14.63 -8.27
CA ASN A 187 2.55 13.68 -8.53
C ASN A 187 3.02 12.21 -8.63
N TRP A 188 4.33 11.98 -8.59
CA TRP A 188 4.93 10.65 -8.75
C TRP A 188 5.51 10.13 -7.43
N TYR A 189 4.65 9.98 -6.42
CA TYR A 189 5.07 9.59 -5.07
C TYR A 189 5.74 8.22 -5.02
N ASP A 190 5.23 7.24 -5.75
CA ASP A 190 5.82 5.90 -5.84
C ASP A 190 7.23 5.94 -6.43
N VAL A 191 7.46 6.74 -7.47
CA VAL A 191 8.79 6.92 -8.08
C VAL A 191 9.73 7.59 -7.08
N THR A 192 9.32 8.68 -6.45
CA THR A 192 10.16 9.43 -5.50
C THR A 192 10.51 8.59 -4.28
N ILE A 193 9.55 7.89 -3.69
CA ILE A 193 9.79 7.01 -2.54
C ILE A 193 10.71 5.85 -2.93
N SER A 194 10.54 5.28 -4.13
CA SER A 194 11.42 4.22 -4.63
C SER A 194 12.86 4.72 -4.79
N HIS A 195 13.06 5.91 -5.36
CA HIS A 195 14.39 6.51 -5.49
C HIS A 195 15.04 6.80 -4.13
N GLU A 196 14.28 7.31 -3.16
CA GLU A 196 14.77 7.52 -1.80
C GLU A 196 15.16 6.21 -1.11
N SER A 197 14.40 5.14 -1.33
CA SER A 197 14.74 3.81 -0.84
C SER A 197 16.08 3.33 -1.42
N LEU A 198 16.29 3.48 -2.73
CA LEU A 198 17.53 3.08 -3.39
C LEU A 198 18.74 3.89 -2.90
N LYS A 199 18.60 5.19 -2.67
CA LYS A 199 19.67 6.05 -2.13
C LYS A 199 20.09 5.65 -0.72
N ARG A 200 19.19 5.05 0.04
CA ARG A 200 19.42 4.71 1.46
C ARG A 200 19.86 3.26 1.67
N GLY A 201 20.07 2.52 0.57
CA GLY A 201 20.51 1.13 0.58
C GLY A 201 19.42 0.16 0.30
#